data_4bfa4bee032faafafbaccfbfae8c6487
#
_entry.id   4bfa4bee032faafafbaccfbfae8c6487
#
_cell.length_a   1.000
_cell.length_b   1.000
_cell.length_c   1.000
_cell.angle_alpha   90.00
_cell.angle_beta   90.00
_cell.angle_gamma   90.00
#
_symmetry.space_group_name_H-M   'P 1'
#
loop_
_entity.id
_entity.type
_entity.pdbx_description
1 polymer ?
#
loop_
_entity_poly.entity_id
_entity_poly.type
_entity_poly.pdbx_seq_one_letter_code
_entity_poly.pdbx_strand_id
1 'polypeptide(L)'
;MTLFSGNKIHGLYSWLIPIGVMFITDLLLYFPLEQISLKAFSWMTPVIYGCFLLNVAIGRFITPGNLVLKISLSSVLGSTLFFILTNFAVWLGGDGIVYPRNFGGLLLCYEMAIPFFSYPMLTDLFFTLGIFGLNGLLEQVFSTSKAQVKS
;
A
#
# COMPACT_ATOMS: atom_id res chain seq x y z
N MET A 1 -0.64 -6.00 -0.18
CA MET A 1 0.64 -6.73 -0.03
C MET A 1 1.45 -6.25 1.17
N THR A 2 1.68 -4.95 1.35
CA THR A 2 2.46 -4.36 2.46
C THR A 2 1.90 -4.67 3.85
N LEU A 3 0.57 -4.60 4.05
CA LEU A 3 -0.10 -4.99 5.29
C LEU A 3 0.15 -6.45 5.65
N PHE A 4 0.07 -7.35 4.66
CA PHE A 4 0.35 -8.78 4.84
C PHE A 4 1.81 -9.00 5.22
N SER A 5 2.75 -8.34 4.54
CA SER A 5 4.17 -8.41 4.87
C SER A 5 4.45 -7.96 6.31
N GLY A 6 3.83 -6.86 6.75
CA GLY A 6 3.95 -6.37 8.14
C GLY A 6 3.39 -7.33 9.17
N ASN A 7 2.30 -8.03 8.86
CA ASN A 7 1.61 -8.93 9.79
C ASN A 7 2.24 -10.34 9.87
N LYS A 8 2.58 -10.94 8.71
CA LYS A 8 2.98 -12.36 8.62
C LYS A 8 4.50 -12.57 8.54
N ILE A 9 5.24 -11.58 8.08
CA ILE A 9 6.69 -11.66 7.93
C ILE A 9 7.35 -10.94 9.11
N HIS A 10 8.28 -11.63 9.78
CA HIS A 10 8.97 -11.08 10.95
C HIS A 10 10.34 -10.50 10.59
N GLY A 11 10.82 -9.58 11.42
CA GLY A 11 12.14 -8.99 11.29
C GLY A 11 12.29 -8.00 10.14
N LEU A 12 13.51 -7.89 9.61
CA LEU A 12 13.89 -6.93 8.57
C LEU A 12 13.23 -7.24 7.23
N TYR A 13 12.97 -8.52 6.94
CA TYR A 13 12.37 -8.94 5.67
C TYR A 13 10.97 -8.36 5.43
N SER A 14 10.20 -8.09 6.48
CA SER A 14 8.88 -7.47 6.34
C SER A 14 8.94 -6.08 5.71
N TRP A 15 10.05 -5.38 5.84
CA TRP A 15 10.31 -4.05 5.28
C TRP A 15 10.99 -4.15 3.91
N LEU A 16 11.95 -5.06 3.77
CA LEU A 16 12.76 -5.20 2.55
C LEU A 16 11.96 -5.77 1.38
N ILE A 17 11.07 -6.74 1.62
CA ILE A 17 10.31 -7.38 0.54
C ILE A 17 9.41 -6.39 -0.20
N PRO A 18 8.55 -5.58 0.46
CA PRO A 18 7.72 -4.61 -0.25
C PRO A 18 8.53 -3.55 -1.01
N ILE A 19 9.60 -3.05 -0.38
CA ILE A 19 10.48 -2.06 -1.02
C ILE A 19 11.21 -2.69 -2.23
N GLY A 20 11.73 -3.91 -2.07
CA GLY A 20 12.43 -4.61 -3.15
C GLY A 20 11.51 -4.88 -4.35
N VAL A 21 10.28 -5.32 -4.10
CA VAL A 21 9.27 -5.53 -5.16
C VAL A 21 8.97 -4.21 -5.86
N MET A 22 8.74 -3.13 -5.12
CA MET A 22 8.49 -1.80 -5.71
C MET A 22 9.67 -1.34 -6.54
N PHE A 23 10.88 -1.43 -5.99
CA PHE A 23 12.09 -1.02 -6.70
C PHE A 23 12.32 -1.81 -7.99
N ILE A 24 12.13 -3.13 -7.95
CA ILE A 24 12.23 -3.98 -9.16
C ILE A 24 11.16 -3.59 -10.19
N THR A 25 9.93 -3.35 -9.75
CA THR A 25 8.84 -2.93 -10.64
C THR A 25 9.15 -1.57 -11.28
N ASP A 26 9.62 -0.60 -10.48
CA ASP A 26 10.00 0.72 -10.99
C ASP A 26 11.16 0.62 -11.99
N LEU A 27 12.13 -0.26 -11.72
CA LEU A 27 13.27 -0.51 -12.62
C LEU A 27 12.82 -1.17 -13.93
N LEU A 28 11.93 -2.16 -13.85
CA LEU A 28 11.38 -2.83 -15.04
C LEU A 28 10.53 -1.89 -15.90
N LEU A 29 9.84 -0.96 -15.29
CA LEU A 29 9.03 0.04 -16.00
C LEU A 29 9.85 1.22 -16.52
N TYR A 30 11.00 1.49 -15.91
CA TYR A 30 11.86 2.60 -16.30
C TYR A 30 12.32 2.49 -17.76
N PHE A 31 12.84 1.33 -18.18
CA PHE A 31 13.38 1.11 -19.53
C PHE A 31 12.33 1.26 -20.65
N PRO A 32 11.14 0.61 -20.60
CA PRO A 32 10.15 0.74 -21.67
C PRO A 32 9.39 2.07 -21.64
N LEU A 33 9.27 2.74 -20.48
CA LEU A 33 8.49 3.96 -20.32
C LEU A 33 9.30 5.25 -20.46
N GLU A 34 10.64 5.16 -20.49
CA GLU A 34 11.52 6.32 -20.69
C GLU A 34 11.20 7.06 -22.00
N GLN A 35 10.85 6.32 -23.06
CA GLN A 35 10.45 6.88 -24.34
C GLN A 35 9.08 7.61 -24.32
N ILE A 36 8.24 7.36 -23.29
CA ILE A 36 6.90 7.94 -23.15
C ILE A 36 6.89 9.08 -22.11
N SER A 37 8.07 9.53 -21.64
CA SER A 37 8.23 10.58 -20.65
C SER A 37 7.58 10.28 -19.27
N LEU A 38 7.19 9.03 -19.00
CA LEU A 38 6.71 8.59 -17.70
C LEU A 38 7.94 8.23 -16.83
N LYS A 39 8.32 9.13 -15.96
CA LYS A 39 9.44 8.92 -15.03
C LYS A 39 9.02 7.96 -13.92
N ALA A 40 9.50 6.72 -13.97
CA ALA A 40 9.34 5.76 -12.87
C ALA A 40 9.97 6.29 -11.56
N PHE A 41 11.10 6.98 -11.67
CA PHE A 41 11.74 7.67 -10.55
C PHE A 41 11.47 9.18 -10.63
N SER A 42 10.68 9.69 -9.72
CA SER A 42 10.33 11.09 -9.57
C SER A 42 10.58 11.58 -8.15
N TRP A 43 10.45 12.88 -7.92
CA TRP A 43 10.52 13.45 -6.57
C TRP A 43 9.43 12.89 -5.63
N MET A 44 8.34 12.33 -6.19
CA MET A 44 7.28 11.65 -5.45
C MET A 44 7.69 10.25 -4.96
N THR A 45 8.69 9.62 -5.58
CA THR A 45 9.11 8.25 -5.25
C THR A 45 9.39 8.06 -3.75
N PRO A 46 10.19 8.90 -3.06
CA PRO A 46 10.42 8.73 -1.63
C PRO A 46 9.15 8.86 -0.78
N VAL A 47 8.19 9.69 -1.19
CA VAL A 47 6.90 9.82 -0.50
C VAL A 47 6.10 8.52 -0.62
N ILE A 48 6.01 7.96 -1.82
CA ILE A 48 5.33 6.69 -2.11
C ILE A 48 5.96 5.55 -1.30
N TYR A 49 7.28 5.42 -1.32
CA TYR A 49 8.00 4.40 -0.55
C TYR A 49 7.78 4.57 0.97
N GLY A 50 7.78 5.81 1.46
CA GLY A 50 7.41 6.13 2.85
C GLY A 50 6.00 5.67 3.22
N CYS A 51 5.02 5.86 2.34
CA CYS A 51 3.65 5.37 2.52
C CYS A 51 3.59 3.83 2.56
N PHE A 52 4.38 3.12 1.74
CA PHE A 52 4.45 1.67 1.81
C PHE A 52 5.05 1.18 3.13
N LEU A 53 6.08 1.85 3.64
CA LEU A 53 6.64 1.55 4.96
C LEU A 53 5.61 1.78 6.07
N LEU A 54 4.84 2.86 6.02
CA LEU A 54 3.75 3.08 6.97
C LEU A 54 2.71 1.97 6.93
N ASN A 55 2.35 1.49 5.74
CA ASN A 55 1.45 0.34 5.60
C ASN A 55 2.03 -0.96 6.19
N VAL A 56 3.34 -1.19 6.05
CA VAL A 56 4.01 -2.32 6.74
C VAL A 56 3.90 -2.16 8.25
N ALA A 57 4.12 -0.96 8.78
CA ALA A 57 3.97 -0.67 10.21
C ALA A 57 2.53 -0.94 10.68
N ILE A 58 1.51 -0.45 9.96
CA ILE A 58 0.09 -0.70 10.26
C ILE A 58 -0.19 -2.21 10.29
N GLY A 59 0.35 -2.97 9.33
CA GLY A 59 0.21 -4.42 9.27
C GLY A 59 0.68 -5.14 10.53
N ARG A 60 1.70 -4.63 11.21
CA ARG A 60 2.21 -5.20 12.48
C ARG A 60 1.25 -5.07 13.66
N PHE A 61 0.35 -4.09 13.62
CA PHE A 61 -0.65 -3.89 14.66
C PHE A 61 -1.91 -4.76 14.47
N ILE A 62 -2.00 -5.53 13.37
CA ILE A 62 -3.08 -6.49 13.16
C ILE A 62 -2.85 -7.68 14.09
N THR A 63 -3.55 -7.70 15.22
CA THR A 63 -3.47 -8.76 16.25
C THR A 63 -4.56 -9.81 16.06
N PRO A 64 -4.44 -11.03 16.62
CA PRO A 64 -5.51 -12.04 16.62
C PRO A 64 -6.84 -11.49 17.16
N GLY A 65 -7.96 -12.04 16.68
CA GLY A 65 -9.32 -11.61 17.02
C GLY A 65 -10.21 -11.59 15.78
N ASN A 66 -11.13 -10.62 15.67
CA ASN A 66 -11.93 -10.43 14.45
C ASN A 66 -11.04 -9.99 13.28
N LEU A 67 -10.33 -10.98 12.71
CA LEU A 67 -9.26 -10.78 11.74
C LEU A 67 -9.76 -10.00 10.51
N VAL A 68 -10.94 -10.36 9.98
CA VAL A 68 -11.53 -9.70 8.80
C VAL A 68 -11.76 -8.21 9.07
N LEU A 69 -12.35 -7.86 10.21
CA LEU A 69 -12.61 -6.47 10.58
C LEU A 69 -11.30 -5.68 10.72
N LYS A 70 -10.30 -6.25 11.40
CA LYS A 70 -9.00 -5.60 11.61
C LYS A 70 -8.25 -5.40 10.29
N ILE A 71 -8.27 -6.39 9.40
CA ILE A 71 -7.66 -6.30 8.07
C ILE A 71 -8.37 -5.19 7.26
N SER A 72 -9.71 -5.18 7.26
CA SER A 72 -10.48 -4.17 6.51
C SER A 72 -10.20 -2.76 7.02
N LEU A 73 -10.21 -2.56 8.35
CA LEU A 73 -9.90 -1.26 8.96
C LEU A 73 -8.46 -0.82 8.67
N SER A 74 -7.50 -1.74 8.73
CA SER A 74 -6.10 -1.44 8.43
C SER A 74 -5.90 -1.11 6.94
N SER A 75 -6.62 -1.79 6.03
CA SER A 75 -6.58 -1.48 4.61
C SER A 75 -7.14 -0.09 4.33
N VAL A 76 -8.32 0.23 4.87
CA VAL A 76 -8.93 1.56 4.72
C VAL A 76 -8.03 2.65 5.32
N LEU A 77 -7.46 2.41 6.51
CA LEU A 77 -6.52 3.35 7.13
C LEU A 77 -5.28 3.56 6.27
N GLY A 78 -4.70 2.50 5.75
CA GLY A 78 -3.52 2.56 4.88
C GLY A 78 -3.78 3.33 3.59
N SER A 79 -4.90 3.05 2.90
CA SER A 79 -5.30 3.77 1.69
C SER A 79 -5.62 5.25 1.98
N THR A 80 -6.25 5.54 3.11
CA THR A 80 -6.54 6.91 3.54
C THR A 80 -5.25 7.69 3.82
N LEU A 81 -4.31 7.12 4.56
CA LEU A 81 -3.01 7.73 4.82
C LEU A 81 -2.22 7.96 3.52
N PHE A 82 -2.23 6.97 2.62
CA PHE A 82 -1.62 7.11 1.30
C PHE A 82 -2.23 8.30 0.55
N PHE A 83 -3.55 8.39 0.49
CA PHE A 83 -4.26 9.50 -0.16
C PHE A 83 -3.88 10.86 0.45
N ILE A 84 -3.88 10.96 1.78
CA ILE A 84 -3.54 12.21 2.47
C ILE A 84 -2.10 12.63 2.18
N LEU A 85 -1.15 11.73 2.35
CA LEU A 85 0.28 12.05 2.25
C LEU A 85 0.69 12.35 0.81
N THR A 86 0.19 11.59 -0.17
CA THR A 86 0.55 11.81 -1.57
C THR A 86 -0.05 13.10 -2.11
N ASN A 87 -1.32 13.41 -1.81
CA ASN A 87 -1.92 14.67 -2.27
C ASN A 87 -1.32 15.88 -1.57
N PHE A 88 -0.97 15.77 -0.27
CA PHE A 88 -0.21 16.81 0.41
C PHE A 88 1.15 17.05 -0.26
N ALA A 89 1.86 15.99 -0.61
CA ALA A 89 3.12 16.09 -1.31
C ALA A 89 2.95 16.72 -2.71
N VAL A 90 1.92 16.34 -3.47
CA VAL A 90 1.59 16.96 -4.77
C VAL A 90 1.39 18.46 -4.62
N TRP A 91 0.59 18.88 -3.63
CA TRP A 91 0.37 20.31 -3.37
C TRP A 91 1.67 21.02 -2.96
N LEU A 92 2.46 20.40 -2.08
CA LEU A 92 3.71 20.99 -1.57
C LEU A 92 4.81 21.09 -2.64
N GLY A 93 4.90 20.11 -3.53
CA GLY A 93 5.91 20.03 -4.58
C GLY A 93 5.48 20.64 -5.92
N GLY A 94 4.22 21.04 -6.04
CA GLY A 94 3.70 21.68 -7.25
C GLY A 94 4.28 23.09 -7.48
N ASP A 95 4.07 23.61 -8.67
CA ASP A 95 4.50 24.96 -9.08
C ASP A 95 3.65 26.10 -8.50
N GLY A 96 2.53 25.78 -7.85
CA GLY A 96 1.57 26.73 -7.32
C GLY A 96 0.61 27.32 -8.36
N ILE A 97 0.70 26.91 -9.62
CA ILE A 97 -0.17 27.39 -10.70
C ILE A 97 -1.51 26.62 -10.65
N VAL A 98 -1.48 25.30 -10.65
CA VAL A 98 -2.68 24.45 -10.58
C VAL A 98 -3.29 24.48 -9.18
N TYR A 99 -2.45 24.32 -8.17
CA TYR A 99 -2.83 24.34 -6.75
C TYR A 99 -2.08 25.46 -6.03
N PRO A 100 -2.70 26.64 -5.82
CA PRO A 100 -2.07 27.74 -5.13
C PRO A 100 -1.52 27.35 -3.76
N ARG A 101 -0.37 27.91 -3.35
CA ARG A 101 0.28 27.59 -2.08
C ARG A 101 -0.39 28.28 -0.89
N ASN A 102 -1.68 28.02 -0.73
CA ASN A 102 -2.51 28.49 0.38
C ASN A 102 -3.48 27.38 0.79
N PHE A 103 -4.23 27.59 1.86
CA PHE A 103 -5.18 26.60 2.35
C PHE A 103 -6.26 26.25 1.32
N GLY A 104 -6.73 27.23 0.53
CA GLY A 104 -7.70 26.98 -0.55
C GLY A 104 -7.15 26.07 -1.65
N GLY A 105 -5.88 26.25 -2.03
CA GLY A 105 -5.22 25.39 -3.02
C GLY A 105 -4.97 23.97 -2.50
N LEU A 106 -4.69 23.83 -1.20
CA LEU A 106 -4.62 22.51 -0.56
C LEU A 106 -5.98 21.80 -0.61
N LEU A 107 -7.04 22.50 -0.25
CA LEU A 107 -8.40 21.95 -0.28
C LEU A 107 -8.79 21.54 -1.70
N LEU A 108 -8.52 22.39 -2.69
CA LEU A 108 -8.75 22.10 -4.11
C LEU A 108 -7.98 20.84 -4.57
N CYS A 109 -6.73 20.67 -4.14
CA CYS A 109 -5.94 19.49 -4.47
C CYS A 109 -6.60 18.19 -3.96
N TYR A 110 -7.09 18.19 -2.73
CA TYR A 110 -7.83 17.04 -2.19
C TYR A 110 -9.19 16.84 -2.88
N GLU A 111 -9.94 17.89 -3.10
CA GLU A 111 -11.25 17.83 -3.77
C GLU A 111 -11.14 17.20 -5.16
N MET A 112 -10.15 17.61 -5.94
CA MET A 112 -9.89 17.06 -7.26
C MET A 112 -9.40 15.59 -7.21
N ALA A 113 -8.82 15.14 -6.11
CA ALA A 113 -8.35 13.77 -5.94
C ALA A 113 -9.42 12.80 -5.41
N ILE A 114 -10.48 13.29 -4.75
CA ILE A 114 -11.54 12.43 -4.16
C ILE A 114 -12.16 11.46 -5.17
N PRO A 115 -12.53 11.85 -6.41
CA PRO A 115 -13.12 10.92 -7.37
C PRO A 115 -12.24 9.72 -7.70
N PHE A 116 -10.93 9.91 -7.61
CA PHE A 116 -9.95 8.85 -7.90
C PHE A 116 -9.63 7.97 -6.68
N PHE A 117 -9.94 8.42 -5.47
CA PHE A 117 -9.62 7.71 -4.23
C PHE A 117 -10.41 6.41 -4.05
N SER A 118 -11.67 6.36 -4.50
CA SER A 118 -12.54 5.18 -4.33
C SER A 118 -11.98 3.92 -4.99
N TYR A 119 -11.37 4.02 -6.17
CA TYR A 119 -10.82 2.88 -6.88
C TYR A 119 -9.62 2.23 -6.16
N PRO A 120 -8.54 2.96 -5.80
CA PRO A 120 -7.43 2.40 -5.01
C PRO A 120 -7.90 1.81 -3.69
N MET A 121 -8.79 2.47 -2.96
CA MET A 121 -9.29 1.99 -1.67
C MET A 121 -10.03 0.65 -1.80
N LEU A 122 -10.94 0.52 -2.77
CA LEU A 122 -11.67 -0.73 -3.02
C LEU A 122 -10.72 -1.83 -3.50
N THR A 123 -9.79 -1.50 -4.38
CA THR A 123 -8.78 -2.43 -4.89
C THR A 123 -7.88 -2.95 -3.76
N ASP A 124 -7.37 -2.06 -2.92
CA ASP A 124 -6.56 -2.43 -1.76
C ASP A 124 -7.32 -3.32 -0.78
N LEU A 125 -8.58 -3.00 -0.51
CA LEU A 125 -9.42 -3.82 0.36
C LEU A 125 -9.63 -5.22 -0.23
N PHE A 126 -9.99 -5.30 -1.52
CA PHE A 126 -10.21 -6.56 -2.22
C PHE A 126 -8.97 -7.46 -2.21
N PHE A 127 -7.83 -6.93 -2.64
CA PHE A 127 -6.59 -7.68 -2.68
C PHE A 127 -6.07 -8.04 -1.29
N THR A 128 -6.22 -7.15 -0.31
CA THR A 128 -5.80 -7.43 1.06
C THR A 128 -6.61 -8.57 1.66
N LEU A 129 -7.93 -8.54 1.56
CA LEU A 129 -8.80 -9.63 2.00
C LEU A 129 -8.52 -10.93 1.25
N GLY A 130 -8.29 -10.85 -0.07
CA GLY A 130 -7.94 -12.01 -0.90
C GLY A 130 -6.65 -12.69 -0.45
N ILE A 131 -5.58 -11.92 -0.22
CA ILE A 131 -4.27 -12.45 0.20
C ILE A 131 -4.36 -13.07 1.60
N PHE A 132 -5.01 -12.41 2.56
CA PHE A 132 -5.19 -12.97 3.91
C PHE A 132 -6.10 -14.20 3.90
N GLY A 133 -7.18 -14.19 3.09
CA GLY A 133 -8.08 -15.32 2.91
C GLY A 133 -7.35 -16.54 2.33
N LEU A 134 -6.58 -16.33 1.25
CA LEU A 134 -5.78 -17.39 0.63
C LEU A 134 -4.76 -17.97 1.62
N ASN A 135 -4.06 -17.10 2.38
CA ASN A 135 -3.13 -17.58 3.40
C ASN A 135 -3.82 -18.42 4.48
N GLY A 136 -5.01 -18.02 4.93
CA GLY A 136 -5.79 -18.78 5.90
C GLY A 136 -6.21 -20.15 5.37
N LEU A 137 -6.62 -20.25 4.10
CA LEU A 137 -6.93 -21.52 3.44
C LEU A 137 -5.69 -22.42 3.33
N LEU A 138 -4.56 -21.87 2.93
CA LEU A 138 -3.30 -22.62 2.84
C LEU A 138 -2.89 -23.15 4.22
N GLU A 139 -2.94 -22.34 5.28
CA GLU A 139 -2.64 -22.78 6.65
C GLU A 139 -3.55 -23.95 7.08
N GLN A 140 -4.85 -23.92 6.75
CA GLN A 140 -5.79 -25.03 7.04
C GLN A 140 -5.40 -26.31 6.30
N VAL A 141 -5.16 -26.24 4.98
CA VAL A 141 -4.80 -27.39 4.15
C VAL A 141 -3.51 -28.06 4.67
N PHE A 142 -2.48 -27.27 4.94
CA PHE A 142 -1.20 -27.79 5.43
C PHE A 142 -1.28 -28.34 6.86
N SER A 143 -2.13 -27.79 7.72
CA SER A 143 -2.36 -28.31 9.07
C SER A 143 -3.06 -29.67 9.05
N THR A 144 -4.08 -29.83 8.19
CA THR A 144 -4.81 -31.07 8.01
C THR A 144 -3.91 -32.17 7.44
N SER A 145 -3.07 -31.84 6.46
CA SER A 145 -2.10 -32.79 5.88
C SER A 145 -1.10 -33.31 6.92
N LYS A 146 -0.59 -32.41 7.79
CA LYS A 146 0.32 -32.81 8.87
C LYS A 146 -0.35 -33.71 9.92
N ALA A 147 -1.63 -33.55 10.19
CA ALA A 147 -2.37 -34.39 11.12
C ALA A 147 -2.54 -35.83 10.56
N GLN A 148 -2.81 -35.96 9.25
CA GLN A 148 -2.96 -37.27 8.59
C GLN A 148 -1.64 -38.07 8.49
N VAL A 149 -0.50 -37.39 8.39
CA VAL A 149 0.83 -38.09 8.33
C VAL A 149 1.29 -38.60 9.71
N LYS A 150 0.68 -38.12 10.81
CA LYS A 150 1.00 -38.53 12.18
C LYS A 150 0.09 -39.64 12.73
N SER A 151 -1.00 -39.98 12.04
CA SER A 151 -1.88 -41.11 12.37
C SER A 151 -1.44 -42.37 11.65
#